data_e53cabd7c02273750154ee7afc5e31b8
#
_entry.id   e53cabd7c02273750154ee7afc5e31b8
#
_cell.length_a   1.000
_cell.length_b   1.000
_cell.length_c   1.000
_cell.angle_alpha   90.00
_cell.angle_beta   90.00
_cell.angle_gamma   90.00
#
_symmetry.space_group_name_H-M   'P 1'
#
loop_
_entity.id
_entity.type
_entity.pdbx_description
1 polymer ?
#
loop_
_entity_poly.entity_id
_entity_poly.type
_entity_poly.pdbx_seq_one_letter_code
_entity_poly.pdbx_strand_id
1 'polypeptide(L)'
;SQINRILKKGGRIIGSTPFIYQIHGAPNDYFRFTKEFFEFELKKQKFNNIKVQYLGNGPFTACYSLIYPYLRFLPIFSHLVLLICFMLDNILQIFIKTDLKEIFPIGIFFNAQKK
;
A
#
# COMPACT_ATOMS: atom_id res chain seq x y z
N SER A 1 -13.89 -14.46 9.82
CA SER A 1 -12.47 -14.75 9.47
C SER A 1 -11.75 -15.35 10.65
N GLN A 2 -10.70 -16.13 10.40
CA GLN A 2 -9.88 -16.73 11.45
C GLN A 2 -9.25 -15.66 12.36
N ILE A 3 -8.85 -14.52 11.78
CA ILE A 3 -8.24 -13.40 12.52
C ILE A 3 -9.19 -12.86 13.59
N ASN A 4 -10.48 -12.68 13.27
CA ASN A 4 -11.45 -12.22 14.27
C ASN A 4 -11.60 -13.22 15.42
N ARG A 5 -11.46 -14.54 15.16
CA ARG A 5 -11.55 -15.58 16.19
C ARG A 5 -10.34 -15.56 17.15
N ILE A 6 -9.15 -15.25 16.63
CA ILE A 6 -7.89 -15.25 17.40
C ILE A 6 -7.74 -13.99 18.25
N LEU A 7 -8.20 -12.84 17.76
CA LEU A 7 -8.08 -11.57 18.48
C LEU A 7 -8.98 -11.54 19.72
N LYS A 8 -8.42 -11.06 20.83
CA LYS A 8 -9.19 -10.70 22.02
C LYS A 8 -10.08 -9.46 21.75
N LYS A 9 -11.15 -9.28 22.53
CA LYS A 9 -11.96 -8.07 22.52
C LYS A 9 -11.06 -6.84 22.76
N GLY A 10 -11.22 -5.79 21.95
CA GLY A 10 -10.34 -4.61 21.96
C GLY A 10 -8.99 -4.80 21.24
N GLY A 11 -8.65 -6.02 20.84
CA GLY A 11 -7.43 -6.31 20.08
C GLY A 11 -7.41 -5.61 18.71
N ARG A 12 -6.23 -5.27 18.22
CA ARG A 12 -6.03 -4.60 16.93
C ARG A 12 -5.46 -5.51 15.88
N ILE A 13 -5.92 -5.33 14.66
CA ILE A 13 -5.27 -5.85 13.45
C ILE A 13 -4.61 -4.69 12.74
N ILE A 14 -3.33 -4.85 12.40
CA ILE A 14 -2.56 -3.89 11.59
C ILE A 14 -1.88 -4.69 10.51
N GLY A 15 -1.93 -4.19 9.29
CA GLY A 15 -1.27 -4.86 8.17
C GLY A 15 -1.09 -3.96 6.98
N SER A 16 -0.31 -4.45 6.04
CA SER A 16 -0.15 -3.84 4.72
C SER A 16 -0.09 -4.91 3.65
N THR A 17 -0.49 -4.54 2.45
CA THR A 17 -0.42 -5.41 1.28
C THR A 17 0.07 -4.61 0.08
N PRO A 18 0.88 -5.19 -0.80
CA PRO A 18 1.27 -4.54 -2.04
C PRO A 18 0.06 -4.41 -2.97
N PHE A 19 0.05 -3.34 -3.78
CA PHE A 19 -0.91 -3.13 -4.85
C PHE A 19 -0.20 -3.13 -6.21
N ILE A 20 0.64 -2.12 -6.48
CA ILE A 20 1.52 -2.13 -7.66
C ILE A 20 2.84 -2.80 -7.26
N TYR A 21 2.98 -4.08 -7.60
CA TYR A 21 4.18 -4.85 -7.31
C TYR A 21 4.31 -6.05 -8.26
N GLN A 22 5.54 -6.50 -8.50
CA GLN A 22 5.77 -7.73 -9.27
C GLN A 22 5.11 -8.95 -8.61
N ILE A 23 4.76 -9.96 -9.40
CA ILE A 23 4.29 -11.24 -8.88
C ILE A 23 5.44 -11.90 -8.12
N HIS A 24 5.27 -12.17 -6.83
CA HIS A 24 6.35 -12.66 -5.97
C HIS A 24 5.87 -13.68 -4.92
N GLY A 25 4.59 -14.06 -4.98
CA GLY A 25 4.01 -15.02 -4.05
C GLY A 25 4.58 -16.43 -4.24
N ALA A 26 5.04 -17.03 -3.15
CA ALA A 26 5.46 -18.42 -3.13
C ALA A 26 4.56 -19.21 -2.15
N PRO A 27 3.82 -20.23 -2.62
CA PRO A 27 3.79 -20.77 -3.99
C PRO A 27 2.91 -19.98 -4.96
N ASN A 28 2.01 -19.10 -4.48
CA ASN A 28 1.00 -18.45 -5.30
C ASN A 28 0.75 -17.00 -4.88
N ASP A 29 0.44 -16.15 -5.86
CA ASP A 29 0.02 -14.75 -5.68
C ASP A 29 -1.36 -14.60 -6.33
N TYR A 30 -2.44 -14.73 -5.55
CA TYR A 30 -3.79 -14.85 -6.08
C TYR A 30 -4.52 -13.53 -6.27
N PHE A 31 -4.29 -12.53 -5.40
CA PHE A 31 -5.14 -11.35 -5.33
C PHE A 31 -4.37 -10.06 -5.10
N ARG A 32 -4.85 -9.00 -5.74
CA ARG A 32 -4.54 -7.61 -5.42
C ARG A 32 -5.82 -6.97 -4.89
N PHE A 33 -5.81 -6.63 -3.62
CA PHE A 33 -6.97 -6.05 -2.96
C PHE A 33 -6.97 -4.52 -3.10
N THR A 34 -8.16 -3.91 -3.10
CA THR A 34 -8.33 -2.46 -3.08
C THR A 34 -8.64 -1.98 -1.65
N LYS A 35 -8.59 -0.66 -1.44
CA LYS A 35 -8.98 -0.01 -0.19
C LYS A 35 -10.41 -0.35 0.18
N GLU A 36 -11.32 -0.28 -0.80
CA GLU A 36 -12.75 -0.57 -0.65
C GLU A 36 -12.99 -2.00 -0.20
N PHE A 37 -12.21 -2.96 -0.72
CA PHE A 37 -12.27 -4.34 -0.28
C PHE A 37 -11.96 -4.48 1.21
N PHE A 38 -10.87 -3.86 1.69
CA PHE A 38 -10.52 -3.93 3.11
C PHE A 38 -11.54 -3.24 3.99
N GLU A 39 -12.05 -2.08 3.60
CA GLU A 39 -13.10 -1.38 4.34
C GLU A 39 -14.37 -2.23 4.44
N PHE A 40 -14.80 -2.83 3.33
CA PHE A 40 -15.96 -3.71 3.29
C PHE A 40 -15.76 -4.96 4.18
N GLU A 41 -14.65 -5.66 3.99
CA GLU A 41 -14.40 -6.93 4.69
C GLU A 41 -14.21 -6.71 6.20
N LEU A 42 -13.50 -5.68 6.62
CA LEU A 42 -13.31 -5.35 8.04
C LEU A 42 -14.64 -4.95 8.71
N LYS A 43 -15.52 -4.19 8.03
CA LYS A 43 -16.88 -3.88 8.50
C LYS A 43 -17.72 -5.15 8.63
N LYS A 44 -17.71 -6.01 7.61
CA LYS A 44 -18.42 -7.30 7.60
C LYS A 44 -17.98 -8.20 8.76
N GLN A 45 -16.69 -8.16 9.12
CA GLN A 45 -16.13 -8.90 10.24
C GLN A 45 -16.35 -8.21 11.61
N LYS A 46 -17.16 -7.14 11.67
CA LYS A 46 -17.52 -6.40 12.88
C LYS A 46 -16.34 -5.73 13.61
N PHE A 47 -15.30 -5.31 12.86
CA PHE A 47 -14.24 -4.46 13.39
C PHE A 47 -14.72 -3.00 13.53
N ASN A 48 -14.11 -2.28 14.49
CA ASN A 48 -14.29 -0.84 14.74
C ASN A 48 -13.01 -0.08 14.39
N ASN A 49 -13.08 1.27 14.45
CA ASN A 49 -11.93 2.16 14.27
C ASN A 49 -11.12 1.79 13.02
N ILE A 50 -11.85 1.46 11.94
CA ILE A 50 -11.26 1.01 10.68
C ILE A 50 -10.61 2.20 10.00
N LYS A 51 -9.30 2.09 9.76
CA LYS A 51 -8.52 3.02 8.94
C LYS A 51 -7.87 2.22 7.83
N VAL A 52 -8.19 2.56 6.59
CA VAL A 52 -7.55 2.00 5.39
C VAL A 52 -7.06 3.15 4.53
N GLN A 53 -5.81 3.09 4.11
CA GLN A 53 -5.23 4.15 3.30
C GLN A 53 -4.29 3.56 2.25
N TYR A 54 -4.24 4.20 1.09
CA TYR A 54 -3.24 3.91 0.10
C TYR A 54 -1.87 4.40 0.52
N LEU A 55 -0.84 3.63 0.18
CA LEU A 55 0.58 3.97 0.35
C LEU A 55 1.17 4.31 -1.00
N GLY A 56 2.03 5.31 -1.05
CA GLY A 56 2.68 5.77 -2.28
C GLY A 56 2.83 7.28 -2.28
N ASN A 57 3.38 7.81 -3.35
CA ASN A 57 3.52 9.25 -3.55
C ASN A 57 2.93 9.70 -4.91
N GLY A 58 3.14 8.91 -5.96
CA GLY A 58 2.62 9.18 -7.28
C GLY A 58 3.16 8.22 -8.35
N PRO A 59 2.97 8.52 -9.64
CA PRO A 59 3.32 7.63 -10.74
C PRO A 59 4.83 7.36 -10.85
N PHE A 60 5.67 8.34 -10.58
CA PHE A 60 7.13 8.17 -10.70
C PHE A 60 7.68 7.25 -9.61
N THR A 61 7.24 7.42 -8.35
CA THR A 61 7.62 6.49 -7.27
C THR A 61 6.99 5.11 -7.46
N ALA A 62 5.81 5.01 -8.04
CA ALA A 62 5.20 3.72 -8.41
C ALA A 62 6.03 3.00 -9.48
N CYS A 63 6.44 3.69 -10.55
CA CYS A 63 7.36 3.14 -11.56
C CYS A 63 8.70 2.73 -10.93
N TYR A 64 9.27 3.58 -10.06
CA TYR A 64 10.50 3.24 -9.34
C TYR A 64 10.35 1.93 -8.56
N SER A 65 9.23 1.72 -7.88
CA SER A 65 9.00 0.49 -7.10
C SER A 65 9.07 -0.78 -7.95
N LEU A 66 8.67 -0.71 -9.22
CA LEU A 66 8.73 -1.84 -10.16
C LEU A 66 10.15 -2.12 -10.65
N ILE A 67 10.98 -1.08 -10.83
CA ILE A 67 12.35 -1.22 -11.32
C ILE A 67 13.38 -1.38 -10.21
N TYR A 68 13.02 -1.06 -8.97
CA TYR A 68 13.93 -1.13 -7.81
C TYR A 68 14.66 -2.47 -7.66
N PRO A 69 14.03 -3.65 -7.86
CA PRO A 69 14.73 -4.93 -7.75
C PRO A 69 15.96 -5.05 -8.66
N TYR A 70 15.95 -4.34 -9.78
CA TYR A 70 17.06 -4.29 -10.75
C TYR A 70 18.10 -3.21 -10.43
N LEU A 71 17.72 -2.16 -9.68
CA LEU A 71 18.60 -1.07 -9.28
C LEU A 71 19.29 -1.30 -7.94
N ARG A 72 18.84 -2.27 -7.15
CA ARG A 72 19.33 -2.52 -5.78
C ARG A 72 20.83 -2.81 -5.69
N PHE A 73 21.47 -3.24 -6.79
CA PHE A 73 22.92 -3.50 -6.85
C PHE A 73 23.74 -2.22 -6.93
N LEU A 74 23.11 -1.08 -7.22
CA LEU A 74 23.73 0.24 -7.30
C LEU A 74 23.05 1.16 -6.27
N PRO A 75 23.34 1.03 -4.98
CA PRO A 75 22.55 1.65 -3.92
C PRO A 75 22.55 3.18 -4.00
N ILE A 76 23.69 3.82 -4.27
CA ILE A 76 23.78 5.28 -4.38
C ILE A 76 22.94 5.77 -5.56
N PHE A 77 23.06 5.14 -6.71
CA PHE A 77 22.29 5.48 -7.91
C PHE A 77 20.79 5.25 -7.70
N SER A 78 20.43 4.13 -7.07
CA SER A 78 19.04 3.81 -6.74
C SER A 78 18.40 4.87 -5.84
N HIS A 79 19.09 5.32 -4.80
CA HIS A 79 18.57 6.37 -3.92
C HIS A 79 18.47 7.73 -4.64
N LEU A 80 19.40 8.05 -5.53
CA LEU A 80 19.30 9.26 -6.34
C LEU A 80 18.08 9.23 -7.26
N VAL A 81 17.84 8.10 -7.93
CA VAL A 81 16.64 7.91 -8.78
C VAL A 81 15.37 8.03 -7.95
N LEU A 82 15.32 7.41 -6.77
CA LEU A 82 14.16 7.54 -5.86
C LEU A 82 13.90 8.99 -5.49
N LEU A 83 14.93 9.75 -5.15
CA LEU A 83 14.82 11.17 -4.79
C LEU A 83 14.24 11.98 -5.95
N ILE A 84 14.73 11.75 -7.17
CA ILE A 84 14.22 12.42 -8.37
C ILE A 84 12.75 12.05 -8.59
N CYS A 85 12.39 10.77 -8.52
CA CYS A 85 11.00 10.33 -8.65
C CYS A 85 10.09 11.00 -7.61
N PHE A 86 10.54 11.08 -6.36
CA PHE A 86 9.80 11.72 -5.28
C PHE A 86 9.60 13.22 -5.54
N MET A 87 10.64 13.92 -6.00
CA MET A 87 10.53 15.33 -6.37
C MET A 87 9.55 15.54 -7.53
N LEU A 88 9.62 14.70 -8.57
CA LEU A 88 8.71 14.78 -9.71
C LEU A 88 7.25 14.56 -9.32
N ASP A 89 6.97 13.57 -8.45
CA ASP A 89 5.61 13.34 -7.94
C ASP A 89 5.11 14.55 -7.14
N ASN A 90 5.94 15.17 -6.30
CA ASN A 90 5.55 16.36 -5.54
C ASN A 90 5.29 17.56 -6.44
N ILE A 91 6.07 17.74 -7.50
CA ILE A 91 5.82 18.78 -8.51
C ILE A 91 4.50 18.50 -9.23
N LEU A 92 4.28 17.27 -9.66
CA LEU A 92 3.05 16.86 -10.34
C LEU A 92 1.82 17.05 -9.45
N GLN A 93 1.94 16.78 -8.14
CA GLN A 93 0.85 16.97 -7.17
C GLN A 93 0.36 18.42 -7.09
N ILE A 94 1.23 19.41 -7.39
CA ILE A 94 0.83 20.84 -7.40
C ILE A 94 -0.23 21.11 -8.48
N PHE A 95 -0.15 20.39 -9.60
CA PHE A 95 -1.05 20.58 -10.76
C PHE A 95 -2.31 19.69 -10.70
N ILE A 96 -2.31 18.67 -9.85
CA ILE A 96 -3.38 17.68 -9.77
C ILE A 96 -4.10 17.82 -8.43
N LYS A 97 -5.43 18.03 -8.47
CA LYS A 97 -6.26 18.21 -7.27
C LYS A 97 -6.44 16.92 -6.45
N THR A 98 -6.47 15.77 -7.15
CA THR A 98 -6.61 14.45 -6.49
C THR A 98 -5.26 14.01 -5.95
N ASP A 99 -5.24 13.42 -4.76
CA ASP A 99 -4.01 12.86 -4.19
C ASP A 99 -3.48 11.75 -5.09
N LEU A 100 -2.25 11.90 -5.58
CA LEU A 100 -1.64 10.98 -6.55
C LEU A 100 -1.51 9.55 -6.01
N LYS A 101 -1.36 9.36 -4.70
CA LYS A 101 -1.34 8.02 -4.11
C LYS A 101 -2.68 7.30 -4.19
N GLU A 102 -3.80 8.02 -4.31
CA GLU A 102 -5.13 7.42 -4.52
C GLU A 102 -5.28 6.88 -5.96
N ILE A 103 -4.51 7.43 -6.92
CA ILE A 103 -4.52 7.03 -8.33
C ILE A 103 -3.45 5.97 -8.61
N PHE A 104 -2.26 6.13 -8.02
CA PHE A 104 -1.10 5.26 -8.23
C PHE A 104 -0.59 4.66 -6.91
N PRO A 105 -1.39 3.83 -6.22
CA PRO A 105 -0.98 3.24 -4.95
C PRO A 105 0.08 2.17 -5.16
N ILE A 106 1.15 2.22 -4.37
CA ILE A 106 2.15 1.15 -4.30
C ILE A 106 1.63 0.01 -3.41
N GLY A 107 0.89 0.36 -2.37
CA GLY A 107 0.32 -0.60 -1.42
C GLY A 107 -0.83 -0.02 -0.65
N ILE A 108 -1.35 -0.82 0.27
CA ILE A 108 -2.47 -0.46 1.14
C ILE A 108 -2.08 -0.78 2.57
N PHE A 109 -2.28 0.17 3.45
CA PHE A 109 -2.17 -0.01 4.90
C PHE A 109 -3.57 -0.06 5.51
N PHE A 110 -3.77 -0.95 6.46
CA PHE A 110 -5.02 -1.03 7.21
C PHE A 110 -4.78 -1.23 8.70
N ASN A 111 -5.64 -0.65 9.49
CA ASN A 111 -5.69 -0.79 10.94
C ASN A 111 -7.17 -0.85 11.37
N ALA A 112 -7.52 -1.79 12.22
CA ALA A 112 -8.87 -1.91 12.76
C ALA A 112 -8.83 -2.56 14.16
N GLN A 113 -9.89 -2.33 14.95
CA GLN A 113 -10.00 -2.84 16.31
C GLN A 113 -11.21 -3.78 16.42
N LYS A 114 -11.02 -4.92 17.07
CA LYS A 114 -12.12 -5.84 17.37
C LYS A 114 -13.06 -5.24 18.42
N LYS A 115 -14.37 -5.32 18.16
CA LYS A 115 -15.42 -4.98 19.15
C LYS A 115 -15.36 -5.87 20.38
#